data_feb3a07fed4607d07c3e2637abdf2cfa
#
_entry.id   feb3a07fed4607d07c3e2637abdf2cfa
#
_cell.length_a   1.000
_cell.length_b   1.000
_cell.length_c   1.000
_cell.angle_alpha   90.00
_cell.angle_beta   90.00
_cell.angle_gamma   90.00
#
_symmetry.space_group_name_H-M   'P 1'
#
loop_
_entity.id
_entity.type
_entity.pdbx_description
1 polymer ?
#
loop_
_entity_poly.entity_id
_entity_poly.type
_entity_poly.pdbx_seq_one_letter_code
_entity_poly.pdbx_strand_id
1 'polypeptide(L)'
;MAHLSTAEQAQYQRDGWVIPQWRLPAARVDAMRAALDKLIADNPGIRPEKLISAHIAGKSAEGVRGSQDFLDLARDPEIVELVADAIGENIILWGCQVFCKPGGDGLETPWHQDGHYWPVRPLATCTVWLALDPSTRTNGCLRVIPGSHASRTLLNHMREDRTDVVLTEKIDDPTFDESKAVDIELQPGQMSLHDVYMIHGANANRSPQRRAGVAIRYMPTTSVFEHTLMERSDKSGYMVDFTQRPIWLVRGRDVSGRNNLTIGHARRESATVPA
;
A
#
# COMPACT_ATOMS: atom_id res chain seq x y z
N MET A 1 -20.24 2.44 -12.17
CA MET A 1 -19.01 1.77 -11.76
C MET A 1 -17.87 2.75 -11.97
N ALA A 2 -16.91 2.79 -11.05
CA ALA A 2 -15.74 3.64 -11.16
C ALA A 2 -14.81 3.10 -12.25
N HIS A 3 -14.36 3.93 -13.16
CA HIS A 3 -13.40 3.59 -14.19
C HIS A 3 -12.39 4.73 -14.38
N LEU A 4 -11.15 4.39 -14.71
CA LEU A 4 -10.21 5.36 -15.21
C LEU A 4 -10.64 5.79 -16.62
N SER A 5 -10.72 7.09 -16.85
CA SER A 5 -10.87 7.63 -18.20
C SER A 5 -9.66 7.24 -19.08
N THR A 6 -9.82 7.31 -20.40
CA THR A 6 -8.71 7.04 -21.33
C THR A 6 -7.49 7.94 -21.05
N ALA A 7 -7.73 9.20 -20.63
CA ALA A 7 -6.65 10.12 -20.29
C ALA A 7 -5.91 9.70 -19.01
N GLU A 8 -6.64 9.23 -17.99
CA GLU A 8 -6.07 8.72 -16.74
C GLU A 8 -5.28 7.43 -16.95
N GLN A 9 -5.80 6.51 -17.79
CA GLN A 9 -5.05 5.30 -18.17
C GLN A 9 -3.76 5.66 -18.92
N ALA A 10 -3.84 6.59 -19.88
CA ALA A 10 -2.67 7.06 -20.61
C ALA A 10 -1.65 7.73 -19.67
N GLN A 11 -2.10 8.49 -18.68
CA GLN A 11 -1.23 9.06 -17.65
C GLN A 11 -0.54 7.98 -16.82
N TYR A 12 -1.30 6.99 -16.32
CA TYR A 12 -0.71 5.88 -15.55
C TYR A 12 0.38 5.13 -16.35
N GLN A 13 0.12 4.86 -17.62
CA GLN A 13 1.10 4.20 -18.49
C GLN A 13 2.35 5.05 -18.76
N ARG A 14 2.20 6.35 -18.95
CA ARG A 14 3.30 7.26 -19.25
C ARG A 14 4.12 7.64 -18.02
N ASP A 15 3.43 7.99 -16.94
CA ASP A 15 4.03 8.61 -15.75
C ASP A 15 4.21 7.63 -14.60
N GLY A 16 3.53 6.46 -14.63
CA GLY A 16 3.55 5.42 -13.60
C GLY A 16 2.64 5.71 -12.40
N TRP A 17 1.87 6.78 -12.47
CA TRP A 17 0.91 7.15 -11.43
C TRP A 17 -0.26 7.95 -12.01
N VAL A 18 -1.38 7.98 -11.26
CA VAL A 18 -2.56 8.77 -11.61
C VAL A 18 -3.40 9.08 -10.36
N ILE A 19 -4.12 10.19 -10.37
CA ILE A 19 -5.19 10.51 -9.41
C ILE A 19 -6.52 10.37 -10.17
N PRO A 20 -7.31 9.30 -9.91
CA PRO A 20 -8.63 9.16 -10.51
C PRO A 20 -9.57 10.30 -10.12
N GLN A 21 -10.49 10.66 -11.00
CA GLN A 21 -11.57 11.61 -10.65
C GLN A 21 -12.52 11.04 -9.60
N TRP A 22 -12.64 9.71 -9.53
CA TRP A 22 -13.44 9.04 -8.53
C TRP A 22 -12.93 9.29 -7.11
N ARG A 23 -13.87 9.41 -6.17
CA ARG A 23 -13.58 9.62 -4.75
C ARG A 23 -14.39 8.68 -3.88
N LEU A 24 -13.79 8.22 -2.80
CA LEU A 24 -14.54 7.55 -1.74
C LEU A 24 -15.57 8.54 -1.15
N PRO A 25 -16.86 8.16 -1.04
CA PRO A 25 -17.89 9.03 -0.48
C PRO A 25 -17.56 9.51 0.95
N ALA A 26 -17.91 10.76 1.27
CA ALA A 26 -17.55 11.41 2.54
C ALA A 26 -17.97 10.58 3.78
N ALA A 27 -19.17 10.01 3.79
CA ALA A 27 -19.62 9.16 4.89
C ALA A 27 -18.74 7.92 5.10
N ARG A 28 -18.18 7.37 4.02
CA ARG A 28 -17.24 6.25 4.10
C ARG A 28 -15.87 6.70 4.58
N VAL A 29 -15.41 7.90 4.18
CA VAL A 29 -14.18 8.50 4.71
C VAL A 29 -14.28 8.66 6.23
N ASP A 30 -15.41 9.18 6.72
CA ASP A 30 -15.64 9.36 8.16
C ASP A 30 -15.70 8.03 8.92
N ALA A 31 -16.33 7.00 8.34
CA ALA A 31 -16.30 5.65 8.90
C ALA A 31 -14.88 5.08 8.96
N MET A 32 -14.08 5.28 7.91
CA MET A 32 -12.68 4.82 7.87
C MET A 32 -11.76 5.59 8.82
N ARG A 33 -12.04 6.88 9.08
CA ARG A 33 -11.36 7.64 10.13
C ARG A 33 -11.63 7.07 11.51
N ALA A 34 -12.90 6.75 11.81
CA ALA A 34 -13.26 6.11 13.07
C ALA A 34 -12.60 4.72 13.21
N ALA A 35 -12.58 3.93 12.15
CA ALA A 35 -11.87 2.65 12.11
C ALA A 35 -10.36 2.83 12.32
N LEU A 36 -9.76 3.88 11.76
CA LEU A 36 -8.36 4.21 11.95
C LEU A 36 -8.04 4.60 13.40
N ASP A 37 -8.87 5.45 14.01
CA ASP A 37 -8.68 5.87 15.40
C ASP A 37 -8.77 4.65 16.34
N LYS A 38 -9.70 3.74 16.08
CA LYS A 38 -9.79 2.46 16.78
C LYS A 38 -8.56 1.59 16.54
N LEU A 39 -8.10 1.46 15.29
CA LEU A 39 -6.90 0.67 14.94
C LEU A 39 -5.67 1.19 15.71
N ILE A 40 -5.48 2.50 15.80
CA ILE A 40 -4.38 3.11 16.56
C ILE A 40 -4.51 2.77 18.06
N ALA A 41 -5.71 2.89 18.63
CA ALA A 41 -5.97 2.57 20.03
C ALA A 41 -5.76 1.09 20.37
N ASP A 42 -6.10 0.18 19.45
CA ASP A 42 -5.92 -1.27 19.62
C ASP A 42 -4.44 -1.72 19.47
N ASN A 43 -3.56 -0.81 19.01
CA ASN A 43 -2.14 -1.08 18.77
C ASN A 43 -1.21 -0.11 19.55
N PRO A 44 -1.35 0.00 20.87
CA PRO A 44 -0.51 0.88 21.67
C PRO A 44 0.97 0.46 21.53
N GLY A 45 1.85 1.43 21.34
CA GLY A 45 3.30 1.19 21.18
C GLY A 45 3.75 0.94 19.75
N ILE A 46 2.84 0.81 18.79
CA ILE A 46 3.17 0.83 17.36
C ILE A 46 2.90 2.23 16.81
N ARG A 47 3.90 2.82 16.17
CA ARG A 47 3.71 4.14 15.55
C ARG A 47 2.65 4.07 14.44
N PRO A 48 1.75 5.07 14.36
CA PRO A 48 0.65 5.07 13.39
C PRO A 48 1.10 5.01 11.91
N GLU A 49 2.35 5.39 11.62
CA GLU A 49 2.95 5.24 10.28
C GLU A 49 3.37 3.81 9.94
N LYS A 50 3.37 2.91 10.91
CA LYS A 50 3.90 1.54 10.80
C LYS A 50 2.83 0.47 11.03
N LEU A 51 1.56 0.78 10.83
CA LEU A 51 0.45 -0.18 10.99
C LEU A 51 0.32 -1.05 9.73
N ILE A 52 1.21 -2.04 9.63
CA ILE A 52 1.28 -3.00 8.51
C ILE A 52 0.22 -4.07 8.68
N SER A 53 -0.30 -4.57 7.55
CA SER A 53 -1.31 -5.64 7.54
C SER A 53 -2.62 -5.27 8.23
N ALA A 54 -3.01 -3.99 8.16
CA ALA A 54 -4.22 -3.46 8.79
C ALA A 54 -5.51 -4.21 8.39
N HIS A 55 -5.52 -4.89 7.25
CA HIS A 55 -6.64 -5.67 6.70
C HIS A 55 -6.73 -7.11 7.24
N ILE A 56 -5.76 -7.56 8.03
CA ILE A 56 -5.79 -8.90 8.62
C ILE A 56 -6.48 -8.81 9.97
N ALA A 57 -7.73 -9.30 10.03
CA ALA A 57 -8.47 -9.34 11.29
C ALA A 57 -7.73 -10.19 12.34
N GLY A 58 -7.60 -9.64 13.55
CA GLY A 58 -6.78 -10.24 14.60
C GLY A 58 -5.32 -9.81 14.52
N LYS A 59 -4.41 -10.54 15.18
CA LYS A 59 -2.99 -10.18 15.25
C LYS A 59 -2.24 -10.74 14.04
N SER A 60 -1.67 -9.86 13.24
CA SER A 60 -0.81 -10.24 12.12
C SER A 60 0.58 -10.73 12.58
N ALA A 61 1.35 -11.30 11.66
CA ALA A 61 2.74 -11.72 11.92
C ALA A 61 3.61 -10.54 12.38
N GLU A 62 3.34 -9.34 11.87
CA GLU A 62 4.03 -8.10 12.25
C GLU A 62 3.56 -7.53 13.60
N GLY A 63 2.64 -8.21 14.26
CA GLY A 63 2.15 -7.84 15.59
C GLY A 63 1.01 -6.83 15.61
N VAL A 64 0.61 -6.29 14.45
CA VAL A 64 -0.53 -5.37 14.32
C VAL A 64 -1.84 -6.12 14.45
N ARG A 65 -2.75 -5.61 15.27
CA ARG A 65 -4.16 -6.04 15.31
C ARG A 65 -4.93 -5.25 14.25
N GLY A 66 -5.16 -5.88 13.10
CA GLY A 66 -5.94 -5.27 12.03
C GLY A 66 -7.44 -5.42 12.23
N SER A 67 -8.24 -4.88 11.31
CA SER A 67 -9.70 -4.97 11.36
C SER A 67 -10.32 -5.31 10.02
N GLN A 68 -11.55 -5.83 10.08
CA GLN A 68 -12.36 -6.16 8.92
C GLN A 68 -12.66 -4.91 8.07
N ASP A 69 -12.79 -3.73 8.69
CA ASP A 69 -13.07 -2.48 7.98
C ASP A 69 -12.02 -2.18 6.89
N PHE A 70 -10.74 -2.44 7.19
CA PHE A 70 -9.66 -2.27 6.21
C PHE A 70 -9.64 -3.35 5.13
N LEU A 71 -10.08 -4.56 5.44
CA LEU A 71 -10.26 -5.60 4.43
C LEU A 71 -11.43 -5.27 3.51
N ASP A 72 -12.55 -4.80 4.06
CA ASP A 72 -13.72 -4.41 3.28
C ASP A 72 -13.42 -3.21 2.38
N LEU A 73 -12.66 -2.23 2.89
CA LEU A 73 -12.14 -1.14 2.06
C LEU A 73 -11.25 -1.65 0.93
N ALA A 74 -10.31 -2.56 1.24
CA ALA A 74 -9.39 -3.10 0.25
C ALA A 74 -10.05 -4.04 -0.78
N ARG A 75 -11.27 -4.48 -0.52
CA ARG A 75 -12.10 -5.29 -1.42
C ARG A 75 -13.23 -4.49 -2.07
N ASP A 76 -13.24 -3.19 -1.87
CA ASP A 76 -14.24 -2.30 -2.45
C ASP A 76 -14.30 -2.47 -3.99
N PRO A 77 -15.47 -2.82 -4.57
CA PRO A 77 -15.56 -3.09 -5.98
C PRO A 77 -15.24 -1.88 -6.86
N GLU A 78 -15.50 -0.65 -6.40
CA GLU A 78 -15.17 0.55 -7.17
C GLU A 78 -13.68 0.83 -7.19
N ILE A 79 -12.97 0.60 -6.07
CA ILE A 79 -11.50 0.69 -6.03
C ILE A 79 -10.88 -0.40 -6.91
N VAL A 80 -11.41 -1.63 -6.83
CA VAL A 80 -10.90 -2.76 -7.63
C VAL A 80 -11.11 -2.54 -9.14
N GLU A 81 -12.20 -1.90 -9.57
CA GLU A 81 -12.40 -1.56 -10.99
C GLU A 81 -11.37 -0.53 -11.48
N LEU A 82 -11.05 0.50 -10.69
CA LEU A 82 -9.98 1.46 -11.03
C LEU A 82 -8.61 0.77 -11.18
N VAL A 83 -8.34 -0.20 -10.30
CA VAL A 83 -7.12 -1.01 -10.39
C VAL A 83 -7.14 -1.92 -11.63
N ALA A 84 -8.30 -2.48 -11.99
CA ALA A 84 -8.45 -3.30 -13.19
C ALA A 84 -8.11 -2.53 -14.47
N ASP A 85 -8.51 -1.26 -14.53
CA ASP A 85 -8.16 -0.38 -15.66
C ASP A 85 -6.64 -0.11 -15.75
N ALA A 86 -5.90 -0.23 -14.64
CA ALA A 86 -4.45 -0.01 -14.59
C ALA A 86 -3.63 -1.28 -14.88
N ILE A 87 -4.01 -2.44 -14.30
CA ILE A 87 -3.19 -3.67 -14.34
C ILE A 87 -3.92 -4.91 -14.89
N GLY A 88 -5.15 -4.76 -15.41
CA GLY A 88 -5.92 -5.84 -16.02
C GLY A 88 -6.90 -6.51 -15.07
N GLU A 89 -7.73 -7.39 -15.65
CA GLU A 89 -8.98 -7.86 -15.04
C GLU A 89 -8.85 -8.90 -13.91
N ASN A 90 -7.71 -9.57 -13.80
CA ASN A 90 -7.53 -10.67 -12.86
C ASN A 90 -6.62 -10.22 -11.72
N ILE A 91 -7.19 -9.96 -10.53
CA ILE A 91 -6.53 -9.19 -9.48
C ILE A 91 -6.55 -9.93 -8.16
N ILE A 92 -5.40 -9.96 -7.51
CA ILE A 92 -5.21 -10.39 -6.13
C ILE A 92 -4.85 -9.18 -5.27
N LEU A 93 -5.58 -9.01 -4.15
CA LEU A 93 -5.19 -8.18 -3.01
C LEU A 93 -4.18 -8.95 -2.16
N TRP A 94 -3.01 -8.35 -1.88
CA TRP A 94 -1.98 -9.01 -1.07
C TRP A 94 -1.46 -8.18 0.10
N GLY A 95 -1.81 -6.90 0.19
CA GLY A 95 -1.37 -6.06 1.30
C GLY A 95 -2.21 -4.81 1.51
N CYS A 96 -2.26 -4.38 2.77
CA CYS A 96 -2.84 -3.09 3.15
C CYS A 96 -2.09 -2.57 4.37
N GLN A 97 -1.66 -1.32 4.32
CA GLN A 97 -0.90 -0.66 5.36
C GLN A 97 -1.45 0.74 5.59
N VAL A 98 -1.52 1.15 6.84
CA VAL A 98 -1.82 2.53 7.20
C VAL A 98 -0.52 3.31 7.33
N PHE A 99 -0.49 4.49 6.71
CA PHE A 99 0.54 5.50 6.85
C PHE A 99 -0.07 6.76 7.46
N CYS A 100 -0.14 6.81 8.78
CA CYS A 100 -0.71 7.93 9.50
C CYS A 100 0.39 8.74 10.19
N LYS A 101 0.85 9.82 9.57
CA LYS A 101 1.85 10.73 10.15
C LYS A 101 1.18 11.63 11.19
N PRO A 102 1.54 11.54 12.48
CA PRO A 102 1.07 12.49 13.48
C PRO A 102 1.47 13.93 13.12
N GLY A 103 0.76 14.89 13.70
CA GLY A 103 1.18 16.30 13.64
C GLY A 103 2.45 16.53 14.48
N GLY A 104 3.39 17.28 13.96
CA GLY A 104 4.60 17.72 14.65
C GLY A 104 5.79 16.76 14.57
N ASP A 105 5.57 15.45 14.72
CA ASP A 105 6.65 14.44 14.75
C ASP A 105 6.51 13.30 13.75
N GLY A 106 5.64 13.46 12.74
CA GLY A 106 5.45 12.45 11.70
C GLY A 106 6.74 12.14 10.95
N LEU A 107 7.05 10.85 10.80
CA LEU A 107 8.31 10.37 10.23
C LEU A 107 8.40 10.61 8.73
N GLU A 108 9.61 10.81 8.23
CA GLU A 108 9.91 10.78 6.80
C GLU A 108 9.77 9.36 6.24
N THR A 109 9.33 9.25 4.99
CA THR A 109 9.46 8.01 4.20
C THR A 109 10.56 8.25 3.18
N PRO A 110 11.75 7.65 3.34
CA PRO A 110 12.85 7.81 2.40
C PRO A 110 12.46 7.45 0.97
N TRP A 111 13.17 7.99 0.01
CA TRP A 111 13.01 7.63 -1.40
C TRP A 111 13.34 6.17 -1.62
N HIS A 112 12.39 5.43 -2.22
CA HIS A 112 12.51 3.99 -2.44
C HIS A 112 11.66 3.54 -3.63
N GLN A 113 11.80 2.28 -3.99
CA GLN A 113 10.91 1.55 -4.88
C GLN A 113 10.33 0.37 -4.11
N ASP A 114 9.04 0.27 -4.08
CA ASP A 114 8.30 -0.78 -3.36
C ASP A 114 8.73 -2.20 -3.77
N GLY A 115 9.03 -2.39 -5.05
CA GLY A 115 9.43 -3.68 -5.60
C GLY A 115 10.71 -4.28 -5.00
N HIS A 116 11.54 -3.47 -4.34
CA HIS A 116 12.73 -3.93 -3.65
C HIS A 116 12.40 -4.90 -2.50
N TYR A 117 11.24 -4.71 -1.86
CA TYR A 117 10.84 -5.44 -0.65
C TYR A 117 9.89 -6.60 -0.90
N TRP A 118 9.25 -6.72 -2.08
CA TRP A 118 8.03 -7.52 -2.21
C TRP A 118 8.23 -8.89 -2.85
N PRO A 119 7.58 -9.94 -2.31
CA PRO A 119 7.70 -11.32 -2.77
C PRO A 119 6.74 -11.61 -3.94
N VAL A 120 6.69 -10.76 -4.95
CA VAL A 120 5.82 -10.90 -6.13
C VAL A 120 6.67 -11.14 -7.37
N ARG A 121 6.42 -12.23 -8.11
CA ARG A 121 7.21 -12.59 -9.31
C ARG A 121 6.32 -13.12 -10.45
N PRO A 122 6.47 -12.64 -11.70
CA PRO A 122 7.23 -11.45 -12.06
C PRO A 122 6.75 -10.22 -11.29
N LEU A 123 7.63 -9.25 -11.08
CA LEU A 123 7.29 -8.07 -10.29
C LEU A 123 6.30 -7.19 -11.06
N ALA A 124 5.07 -7.16 -10.60
CA ALA A 124 4.01 -6.32 -11.12
C ALA A 124 2.98 -6.07 -10.00
N THR A 125 2.79 -4.84 -9.62
CA THR A 125 1.73 -4.45 -8.68
C THR A 125 1.23 -3.04 -8.96
N CYS A 126 0.03 -2.75 -8.50
CA CYS A 126 -0.52 -1.41 -8.40
C CYS A 126 -0.80 -1.13 -6.92
N THR A 127 -0.26 -0.03 -6.41
CA THR A 127 -0.60 0.48 -5.08
C THR A 127 -1.63 1.60 -5.21
N VAL A 128 -2.74 1.46 -4.50
CA VAL A 128 -3.70 2.53 -4.25
C VAL A 128 -3.31 3.21 -2.95
N TRP A 129 -3.05 4.51 -2.98
CA TRP A 129 -2.83 5.32 -1.79
C TRP A 129 -4.04 6.24 -1.58
N LEU A 130 -4.95 5.86 -0.66
CA LEU A 130 -6.19 6.57 -0.34
C LEU A 130 -5.98 7.56 0.81
N ALA A 131 -6.30 8.83 0.61
CA ALA A 131 -6.24 9.85 1.65
C ALA A 131 -7.48 9.79 2.55
N LEU A 132 -7.28 9.62 3.85
CA LEU A 132 -8.33 9.77 4.87
C LEU A 132 -8.35 11.19 5.44
N ASP A 133 -7.20 11.84 5.56
CA ASP A 133 -7.05 13.26 5.92
C ASP A 133 -6.55 14.06 4.71
N PRO A 134 -6.62 15.39 4.72
CA PRO A 134 -5.92 16.19 3.71
C PRO A 134 -4.44 15.80 3.68
N SER A 135 -3.94 15.48 2.50
CA SER A 135 -2.53 15.12 2.28
C SER A 135 -1.92 16.22 1.41
N THR A 136 -1.08 17.04 2.00
CA THR A 136 -0.52 18.24 1.37
C THR A 136 0.99 18.26 1.50
N ARG A 137 1.63 19.12 0.76
CA ARG A 137 3.08 19.36 0.86
C ARG A 137 3.51 19.69 2.31
N THR A 138 2.70 20.43 3.04
CA THR A 138 3.04 20.90 4.40
C THR A 138 2.99 19.80 5.44
N ASN A 139 2.17 18.74 5.24
CA ASN A 139 2.06 17.61 6.17
C ASN A 139 2.65 16.30 5.65
N GLY A 140 3.50 16.40 4.62
CA GLY A 140 4.27 15.27 4.08
C GLY A 140 3.44 14.34 3.19
N CYS A 141 2.83 14.90 2.13
CA CYS A 141 2.17 14.12 1.08
C CYS A 141 3.13 13.16 0.38
N LEU A 142 2.58 12.21 -0.37
CA LEU A 142 3.36 11.35 -1.25
C LEU A 142 4.07 12.21 -2.32
N ARG A 143 5.32 11.87 -2.62
CA ARG A 143 6.12 12.45 -3.69
C ARG A 143 6.58 11.34 -4.63
N VAL A 144 6.56 11.58 -5.92
CA VAL A 144 6.93 10.60 -6.95
C VAL A 144 7.90 11.19 -7.96
N ILE A 145 8.68 10.36 -8.63
CA ILE A 145 9.47 10.74 -9.81
C ILE A 145 8.73 10.24 -11.05
N PRO A 146 7.98 11.10 -11.79
CA PRO A 146 7.20 10.66 -12.94
C PRO A 146 8.05 9.93 -13.98
N GLY A 147 7.52 8.83 -14.53
CA GLY A 147 8.19 8.05 -15.56
C GLY A 147 9.30 7.12 -15.03
N SER A 148 9.65 7.14 -13.74
CA SER A 148 10.72 6.31 -13.17
C SER A 148 10.43 4.80 -13.27
N HIS A 149 9.18 4.39 -13.41
CA HIS A 149 8.74 3.00 -13.59
C HIS A 149 9.07 2.43 -14.97
N ALA A 150 9.31 3.29 -15.97
CA ALA A 150 9.37 2.89 -17.38
C ALA A 150 10.53 1.92 -17.70
N SER A 151 11.64 2.05 -16.99
CA SER A 151 12.79 1.16 -17.16
C SER A 151 12.55 -0.26 -16.63
N ARG A 152 11.51 -0.48 -15.80
CA ARG A 152 11.27 -1.74 -15.10
C ARG A 152 12.49 -2.23 -14.31
N THR A 153 13.31 -1.31 -13.83
CA THR A 153 14.54 -1.59 -13.11
C THR A 153 14.43 -1.09 -11.68
N LEU A 154 14.85 -1.92 -10.74
CA LEU A 154 15.06 -1.50 -9.36
C LEU A 154 16.44 -0.88 -9.23
N LEU A 155 16.50 0.35 -8.74
CA LEU A 155 17.75 1.04 -8.46
C LEU A 155 18.45 0.43 -7.26
N ASN A 156 19.73 0.78 -7.06
CA ASN A 156 20.44 0.38 -5.86
C ASN A 156 19.84 1.05 -4.63
N HIS A 157 19.69 0.26 -3.56
CA HIS A 157 19.27 0.74 -2.24
C HIS A 157 20.40 0.52 -1.26
N MET A 158 20.53 1.42 -0.31
CA MET A 158 21.43 1.31 0.82
C MET A 158 20.66 1.41 2.13
N ARG A 159 21.29 0.92 3.21
CA ARG A 159 20.72 1.04 4.53
C ARG A 159 20.59 2.51 4.95
N GLU A 160 19.46 2.85 5.56
CA GLU A 160 19.21 4.12 6.22
C GLU A 160 19.32 3.92 7.74
N ASP A 161 20.34 4.51 8.36
CA ASP A 161 20.62 4.36 9.80
C ASP A 161 19.86 5.38 10.67
N ARG A 162 19.15 6.33 10.06
CA ARG A 162 18.31 7.29 10.78
C ARG A 162 17.15 6.57 11.47
N THR A 163 16.80 7.04 12.67
CA THR A 163 15.69 6.49 13.47
C THR A 163 14.38 7.25 13.29
N ASP A 164 14.43 8.44 12.69
CA ASP A 164 13.29 9.33 12.43
C ASP A 164 12.66 9.10 11.05
N VAL A 165 12.76 7.87 10.53
CA VAL A 165 12.23 7.44 9.23
C VAL A 165 11.33 6.20 9.37
N VAL A 166 10.48 6.00 8.36
CA VAL A 166 9.58 4.85 8.32
C VAL A 166 10.29 3.59 7.83
N LEU A 167 11.15 3.73 6.81
CA LEU A 167 11.88 2.63 6.17
C LEU A 167 13.34 2.61 6.61
N THR A 168 13.94 1.44 6.60
CA THR A 168 15.35 1.21 6.96
C THR A 168 16.31 1.23 5.78
N GLU A 169 15.81 1.47 4.58
CA GLU A 169 16.57 1.59 3.35
C GLU A 169 16.11 2.78 2.53
N LYS A 170 17.00 3.28 1.69
CA LYS A 170 16.77 4.37 0.75
C LYS A 170 17.49 4.12 -0.57
N ILE A 171 17.04 4.75 -1.64
CA ILE A 171 17.76 4.75 -2.92
C ILE A 171 19.16 5.34 -2.73
N ASP A 172 20.17 4.62 -3.25
CA ASP A 172 21.56 5.04 -3.38
C ASP A 172 22.02 4.76 -4.82
N ASP A 173 21.59 5.61 -5.73
CA ASP A 173 21.85 5.46 -7.16
C ASP A 173 22.16 6.82 -7.79
N PRO A 174 23.26 6.96 -8.55
CA PRO A 174 23.67 8.22 -9.13
C PRO A 174 22.70 8.77 -10.20
N THR A 175 21.78 7.94 -10.69
CA THR A 175 20.76 8.39 -11.66
C THR A 175 19.51 8.96 -11.00
N PHE A 176 19.40 8.83 -9.69
CA PHE A 176 18.29 9.42 -8.94
C PHE A 176 18.42 10.93 -8.85
N ASP A 177 17.35 11.62 -9.25
CA ASP A 177 17.30 13.10 -9.27
C ASP A 177 16.01 13.58 -8.58
N GLU A 178 16.13 13.97 -7.31
CA GLU A 178 15.00 14.47 -6.51
C GLU A 178 14.38 15.76 -7.06
N SER A 179 15.11 16.54 -7.86
CA SER A 179 14.57 17.78 -8.42
C SER A 179 13.39 17.56 -9.37
N LYS A 180 13.23 16.33 -9.88
CA LYS A 180 12.11 15.92 -10.75
C LYS A 180 10.86 15.49 -9.96
N ALA A 181 10.90 15.55 -8.64
CA ALA A 181 9.81 15.09 -7.80
C ALA A 181 8.55 15.94 -7.96
N VAL A 182 7.42 15.25 -8.00
CA VAL A 182 6.08 15.85 -8.01
C VAL A 182 5.37 15.49 -6.71
N ASP A 183 4.77 16.49 -6.05
CA ASP A 183 3.97 16.30 -4.85
C ASP A 183 2.55 15.85 -5.23
N ILE A 184 2.11 14.74 -4.63
CA ILE A 184 0.76 14.18 -4.81
C ILE A 184 -0.13 14.70 -3.67
N GLU A 185 -0.73 15.87 -3.89
CA GLU A 185 -1.67 16.44 -2.93
C GLU A 185 -3.07 15.89 -3.13
N LEU A 186 -3.69 15.42 -2.05
CA LEU A 186 -4.99 14.75 -2.06
C LEU A 186 -5.90 15.32 -0.99
N GLN A 187 -7.17 15.51 -1.35
CA GLN A 187 -8.25 15.76 -0.41
C GLN A 187 -8.77 14.41 0.16
N PRO A 188 -9.42 14.40 1.33
CA PRO A 188 -10.02 13.19 1.87
C PRO A 188 -10.93 12.49 0.86
N GLY A 189 -10.78 11.18 0.76
CA GLY A 189 -11.48 10.34 -0.21
C GLY A 189 -10.86 10.30 -1.61
N GLN A 190 -9.95 11.20 -1.94
CA GLN A 190 -9.13 11.05 -3.16
C GLN A 190 -8.06 9.98 -2.97
N MET A 191 -7.59 9.42 -4.06
CA MET A 191 -6.52 8.44 -4.06
C MET A 191 -5.57 8.66 -5.22
N SER A 192 -4.36 8.12 -5.10
CA SER A 192 -3.45 7.93 -6.23
C SER A 192 -3.23 6.44 -6.46
N LEU A 193 -3.07 6.05 -7.72
CA LEU A 193 -2.58 4.73 -8.12
C LEU A 193 -1.14 4.89 -8.58
N HIS A 194 -0.25 3.96 -8.21
CA HIS A 194 1.13 3.97 -8.72
C HIS A 194 1.70 2.56 -8.93
N ASP A 195 2.61 2.47 -9.89
CA ASP A 195 3.31 1.24 -10.28
C ASP A 195 4.40 0.88 -9.26
N VAL A 196 4.70 -0.41 -9.15
CA VAL A 196 5.68 -0.98 -8.20
C VAL A 196 7.12 -0.50 -8.43
N TYR A 197 7.46 -0.11 -9.65
CA TYR A 197 8.79 0.44 -9.98
C TYR A 197 8.88 1.96 -9.78
N MET A 198 7.76 2.61 -9.39
CA MET A 198 7.76 4.05 -9.15
C MET A 198 8.70 4.42 -8.01
N ILE A 199 9.62 5.34 -8.28
CA ILE A 199 10.43 5.96 -7.23
C ILE A 199 9.54 6.95 -6.48
N HIS A 200 9.42 6.76 -5.17
CA HIS A 200 8.58 7.60 -4.34
C HIS A 200 9.09 7.75 -2.91
N GLY A 201 8.58 8.74 -2.22
CA GLY A 201 8.90 9.03 -0.84
C GLY A 201 7.90 10.02 -0.24
N ALA A 202 8.15 10.48 0.97
CA ALA A 202 7.31 11.51 1.60
C ALA A 202 8.08 12.23 2.70
N ASN A 203 8.07 13.55 2.69
CA ASN A 203 8.71 14.36 3.73
C ASN A 203 8.10 14.07 5.11
N ALA A 204 8.85 14.38 6.15
CA ALA A 204 8.35 14.35 7.52
C ALA A 204 7.15 15.31 7.70
N ASN A 205 6.23 14.98 8.59
CA ASN A 205 5.15 15.89 8.96
C ASN A 205 5.55 16.74 10.16
N ARG A 206 5.84 18.01 9.92
CA ARG A 206 6.14 19.01 10.95
C ARG A 206 5.00 20.00 11.17
N SER A 207 3.88 19.83 10.43
CA SER A 207 2.67 20.64 10.62
C SER A 207 1.89 20.16 11.85
N PRO A 208 0.99 20.98 12.42
CA PRO A 208 0.14 20.55 13.53
C PRO A 208 -0.95 19.54 13.14
N GLN A 209 -1.23 19.36 11.84
CA GLN A 209 -2.28 18.48 11.35
C GLN A 209 -1.75 17.06 11.10
N ARG A 210 -2.50 16.05 11.55
CA ARG A 210 -2.29 14.66 11.15
C ARG A 210 -2.45 14.49 9.62
N ARG A 211 -1.73 13.52 9.05
CA ARG A 211 -1.90 13.09 7.67
C ARG A 211 -2.05 11.58 7.62
N ALA A 212 -3.28 11.10 7.44
CA ALA A 212 -3.60 9.69 7.36
C ALA A 212 -3.91 9.24 5.94
N GLY A 213 -3.29 8.14 5.53
CA GLY A 213 -3.57 7.45 4.27
C GLY A 213 -3.49 5.95 4.44
N VAL A 214 -4.15 5.24 3.53
CA VAL A 214 -4.16 3.78 3.45
C VAL A 214 -3.54 3.37 2.12
N ALA A 215 -2.45 2.62 2.17
CA ALA A 215 -1.84 2.01 0.99
C ALA A 215 -2.37 0.59 0.84
N ILE A 216 -3.04 0.31 -0.28
CA ILE A 216 -3.62 -0.99 -0.62
C ILE A 216 -2.88 -1.53 -1.84
N ARG A 217 -2.44 -2.78 -1.76
CA ARG A 217 -1.53 -3.37 -2.74
C ARG A 217 -2.18 -4.51 -3.48
N TYR A 218 -2.24 -4.36 -4.79
CA TYR A 218 -2.82 -5.35 -5.70
C TYR A 218 -1.79 -5.84 -6.69
N MET A 219 -1.94 -7.09 -7.15
CA MET A 219 -1.12 -7.64 -8.22
C MET A 219 -2.00 -8.33 -9.26
N PRO A 220 -1.59 -8.35 -10.54
CA PRO A 220 -2.25 -9.17 -11.54
C PRO A 220 -1.98 -10.65 -11.24
N THR A 221 -2.94 -11.53 -11.53
CA THR A 221 -2.78 -12.97 -11.29
C THR A 221 -1.81 -13.68 -12.23
N THR A 222 -1.22 -12.95 -13.18
CA THR A 222 -0.05 -13.40 -13.95
C THR A 222 1.23 -13.42 -13.11
N SER A 223 1.23 -12.70 -11.98
CA SER A 223 2.26 -12.76 -10.96
C SER A 223 1.90 -13.78 -9.88
N VAL A 224 2.93 -14.30 -9.21
CA VAL A 224 2.79 -15.23 -8.09
C VAL A 224 3.30 -14.57 -6.82
N PHE A 225 2.54 -14.71 -5.74
CA PHE A 225 2.97 -14.30 -4.41
C PHE A 225 3.79 -15.43 -3.78
N GLU A 226 5.09 -15.16 -3.55
CA GLU A 226 6.05 -16.15 -3.07
C GLU A 226 6.02 -16.26 -1.54
N HIS A 227 5.14 -17.11 -1.00
CA HIS A 227 5.02 -17.34 0.44
C HIS A 227 6.27 -17.94 1.09
N THR A 228 7.21 -18.48 0.30
CA THR A 228 8.45 -19.04 0.82
C THR A 228 9.51 -18.00 1.13
N LEU A 229 9.32 -16.77 0.67
CA LEU A 229 10.25 -15.68 0.92
C LEU A 229 9.93 -15.03 2.27
N MET A 230 10.93 -14.97 3.12
CA MET A 230 10.93 -14.14 4.31
C MET A 230 11.87 -12.97 4.05
N GLU A 231 11.36 -11.76 4.18
CA GLU A 231 12.24 -10.60 4.24
C GLU A 231 12.89 -10.56 5.63
N ARG A 232 14.22 -10.65 5.67
CA ARG A 232 15.00 -10.47 6.89
C ARG A 232 15.43 -9.01 6.96
N SER A 233 14.74 -8.24 7.75
CA SER A 233 15.32 -7.00 8.27
C SER A 233 16.28 -7.38 9.41
N ASP A 234 17.55 -7.50 9.10
CA ASP A 234 18.56 -8.08 9.97
C ASP A 234 19.02 -7.18 11.12
N LYS A 235 18.69 -5.89 11.15
CA LYS A 235 19.22 -4.97 12.16
C LYS A 235 18.20 -4.00 12.78
N SER A 236 16.98 -3.86 12.23
CA SER A 236 15.95 -3.01 12.81
C SER A 236 14.99 -3.75 13.75
N GLY A 237 15.12 -5.06 13.88
CA GLY A 237 14.18 -5.91 14.63
C GLY A 237 12.81 -6.05 13.95
N TYR A 238 12.67 -5.55 12.73
CA TYR A 238 11.44 -5.55 11.97
C TYR A 238 11.52 -6.63 10.89
N MET A 239 10.79 -7.71 11.09
CA MET A 239 10.63 -8.76 10.07
C MET A 239 9.23 -8.71 9.49
N VAL A 240 9.15 -8.71 8.16
CA VAL A 240 7.89 -9.01 7.47
C VAL A 240 7.89 -10.51 7.15
N ASP A 241 6.98 -11.24 7.76
CA ASP A 241 6.80 -12.67 7.48
C ASP A 241 5.71 -12.85 6.43
N PHE A 242 6.12 -13.23 5.23
CA PHE A 242 5.20 -13.51 4.13
C PHE A 242 4.71 -14.95 4.10
N THR A 243 5.27 -15.87 4.91
CA THR A 243 4.96 -17.31 4.85
C THR A 243 3.52 -17.64 5.18
N GLN A 244 2.88 -16.84 6.03
CA GLN A 244 1.48 -16.96 6.44
C GLN A 244 0.62 -15.77 6.00
N ARG A 245 1.07 -14.99 5.03
CA ARG A 245 0.33 -13.85 4.53
C ARG A 245 -0.89 -14.28 3.74
N PRO A 246 -2.13 -13.97 4.18
CA PRO A 246 -3.30 -14.24 3.36
C PRO A 246 -3.34 -13.29 2.16
N ILE A 247 -3.78 -13.83 1.03
CA ILE A 247 -4.03 -13.08 -0.20
C ILE A 247 -5.45 -13.39 -0.69
N TRP A 248 -6.09 -12.44 -1.36
CA TRP A 248 -7.48 -12.57 -1.79
C TRP A 248 -7.62 -12.33 -3.29
N LEU A 249 -8.22 -13.29 -4.01
CA LEU A 249 -8.69 -13.03 -5.36
C LEU A 249 -9.90 -12.08 -5.26
N VAL A 250 -9.72 -10.84 -5.67
CA VAL A 250 -10.76 -9.79 -5.55
C VAL A 250 -11.50 -9.54 -6.86
N ARG A 251 -10.91 -9.97 -8.02
CA ARG A 251 -11.54 -9.88 -9.33
C ARG A 251 -11.01 -10.97 -10.26
N GLY A 252 -11.87 -11.49 -11.13
CA GLY A 252 -11.50 -12.45 -12.17
C GLY A 252 -11.11 -13.83 -11.66
N ARG A 253 -10.04 -14.39 -12.19
CA ARG A 253 -9.51 -15.73 -11.85
C ARG A 253 -7.99 -15.73 -11.72
N ASP A 254 -7.43 -16.67 -10.99
CA ASP A 254 -5.97 -16.89 -11.01
C ASP A 254 -5.55 -17.57 -12.32
N VAL A 255 -5.03 -16.78 -13.26
CA VAL A 255 -4.56 -17.29 -14.57
C VAL A 255 -3.22 -18.01 -14.47
N SER A 256 -2.40 -17.72 -13.46
CA SER A 256 -1.16 -18.45 -13.23
C SER A 256 -1.40 -19.87 -12.69
N GLY A 257 -2.52 -20.07 -11.98
CA GLY A 257 -2.86 -21.30 -11.26
C GLY A 257 -1.86 -21.64 -10.12
N ARG A 258 -1.01 -20.70 -9.74
CA ARG A 258 0.10 -20.90 -8.79
C ARG A 258 -0.07 -20.14 -7.48
N ASN A 259 -1.01 -19.22 -7.38
CA ASN A 259 -1.25 -18.46 -6.17
C ASN A 259 -2.01 -19.30 -5.13
N ASN A 260 -1.46 -19.43 -3.94
CA ASN A 260 -2.12 -20.15 -2.85
C ASN A 260 -3.07 -19.23 -2.09
N LEU A 261 -4.36 -19.31 -2.41
CA LEU A 261 -5.42 -18.50 -1.84
C LEU A 261 -5.95 -19.02 -0.48
N THR A 262 -5.30 -20.04 0.10
CA THR A 262 -5.75 -20.64 1.37
C THR A 262 -4.80 -20.35 2.54
N ILE A 263 -3.56 -20.00 2.27
CA ILE A 263 -2.56 -19.68 3.29
C ILE A 263 -3.01 -18.46 4.12
N GLY A 264 -2.86 -18.56 5.43
CA GLY A 264 -3.11 -17.48 6.39
C GLY A 264 -4.57 -17.11 6.61
N HIS A 265 -5.50 -17.72 5.88
CA HIS A 265 -6.92 -17.55 6.14
C HIS A 265 -7.34 -18.39 7.36
N ALA A 266 -8.14 -17.81 8.27
CA ALA A 266 -8.77 -18.58 9.34
C ALA A 266 -9.56 -19.75 8.69
N ARG A 267 -9.33 -20.96 9.17
CA ARG A 267 -10.17 -22.10 8.76
C ARG A 267 -11.61 -21.75 9.11
N ARG A 268 -12.50 -21.69 8.12
CA ARG A 268 -13.93 -21.71 8.41
C ARG A 268 -14.19 -22.98 9.21
N GLU A 269 -14.60 -22.83 10.47
CA GLU A 269 -15.16 -23.96 11.19
C GLU A 269 -16.28 -24.51 10.31
N SER A 270 -16.12 -25.75 9.86
CA SER A 270 -17.16 -26.46 9.14
C SER A 270 -18.39 -26.44 10.04
N ALA A 271 -19.43 -25.74 9.62
CA ALA A 271 -20.72 -25.84 10.28
C ALA A 271 -21.06 -27.33 10.32
N THR A 272 -20.98 -27.92 11.51
CA THR A 272 -21.50 -29.25 11.77
C THR A 272 -22.99 -29.22 11.44
N VAL A 273 -23.35 -29.86 10.34
CA VAL A 273 -24.75 -30.12 10.04
C VAL A 273 -25.23 -31.04 11.17
N PRO A 274 -26.24 -30.64 11.98
CA PRO A 274 -26.84 -31.56 12.94
C PRO A 274 -27.48 -32.71 12.17
N ALA A 275 -27.23 -33.92 12.65
CA ALA A 275 -27.79 -35.16 12.11
C ALA A 275 -29.31 -35.21 12.31
#